data_6bb99d13207837dca7a616be43c7d471
#
_entry.id   6bb99d13207837dca7a616be43c7d471
#
_cell.length_a   1.000
_cell.length_b   1.000
_cell.length_c   1.000
_cell.angle_alpha   90.00
_cell.angle_beta   90.00
_cell.angle_gamma   90.00
#
_symmetry.space_group_name_H-M   'P 1'
#
loop_
_entity.id
_entity.type
_entity.pdbx_description
1 polymer ?
#
loop_
_entity_poly.entity_id
_entity_poly.type
_entity_poly.pdbx_seq_one_letter_code
_entity_poly.pdbx_strand_id
1 'polypeptide(L)'
;RGALDDTVIERGVKLDNLIHIAHNVHIGEDSAMAACVGIAGSTRIGKRCTLAGQVGVAGHIEITDDVHITAATKVTHTIREPGTYSSGSPLETYSSWLKNAVRMRQLDEMARRLKKLEQKLTALAEGRNVEE
;
A
#
# COMPACT_ATOMS: atom_id res chain seq x y z
N ARG A 1 -1.68 4.57 26.03
CA ARG A 1 -1.65 5.95 26.57
C ARG A 1 -0.48 6.68 25.93
N GLY A 2 -0.77 7.68 25.10
CA GLY A 2 0.24 8.52 24.48
C GLY A 2 0.77 9.58 25.45
N ALA A 3 1.94 10.10 25.16
CA ALA A 3 2.54 11.16 25.96
C ALA A 3 1.92 12.56 25.68
N LEU A 4 1.27 12.72 24.53
CA LEU A 4 0.78 14.01 24.04
C LEU A 4 -0.73 14.04 23.75
N ASP A 5 -1.32 12.93 23.28
CA ASP A 5 -2.73 12.83 22.93
C ASP A 5 -3.32 11.47 23.32
N ASP A 6 -4.63 11.37 23.38
CA ASP A 6 -5.34 10.12 23.61
C ASP A 6 -5.50 9.32 22.32
N THR A 7 -5.63 8.00 22.49
CA THR A 7 -6.14 7.12 21.42
C THR A 7 -7.66 7.21 21.43
N VAL A 8 -8.25 7.62 20.30
CA VAL A 8 -9.69 7.86 20.16
C VAL A 8 -10.28 6.87 19.17
N ILE A 9 -11.33 6.17 19.59
CA ILE A 9 -12.14 5.30 18.75
C ILE A 9 -13.55 5.87 18.75
N GLU A 10 -14.01 6.35 17.59
CA GLU A 10 -15.31 6.99 17.47
C GLU A 10 -16.46 5.97 17.45
N ARG A 11 -17.69 6.51 17.41
CA ARG A 11 -18.92 5.72 17.45
C ARG A 11 -19.03 4.79 16.23
N GLY A 12 -19.61 3.61 16.42
CA GLY A 12 -19.91 2.66 15.34
C GLY A 12 -18.70 1.88 14.83
N VAL A 13 -17.48 2.14 15.35
CA VAL A 13 -16.29 1.38 14.98
C VAL A 13 -16.43 -0.09 15.38
N LYS A 14 -16.07 -0.99 14.48
CA LYS A 14 -16.11 -2.45 14.67
C LYS A 14 -14.69 -3.00 14.59
N LEU A 15 -14.27 -3.67 15.64
CA LEU A 15 -12.95 -4.26 15.75
C LEU A 15 -13.10 -5.77 15.97
N ASP A 16 -12.50 -6.56 15.11
CA ASP A 16 -12.42 -8.01 15.23
C ASP A 16 -11.27 -8.42 16.17
N ASN A 17 -10.88 -9.68 16.19
CA ASN A 17 -9.90 -10.23 17.11
C ASN A 17 -8.46 -9.76 16.82
N LEU A 18 -7.66 -9.66 17.88
CA LEU A 18 -6.21 -9.42 17.81
C LEU A 18 -5.81 -8.15 17.05
N ILE A 19 -6.61 -7.10 17.15
CA ILE A 19 -6.27 -5.81 16.57
C ILE A 19 -5.34 -5.05 17.51
N HIS A 20 -4.25 -4.53 16.97
CA HIS A 20 -3.32 -3.68 17.70
C HIS A 20 -3.49 -2.22 17.28
N ILE A 21 -3.86 -1.37 18.24
CA ILE A 21 -3.96 0.08 18.08
C ILE A 21 -2.94 0.73 18.99
N ALA A 22 -1.97 1.43 18.41
CA ALA A 22 -0.92 2.09 19.16
C ALA A 22 -1.40 3.43 19.77
N HIS A 23 -0.48 4.16 20.40
CA HIS A 23 -0.74 5.45 21.03
C HIS A 23 -1.13 6.54 20.03
N ASN A 24 -1.94 7.49 20.45
CA ASN A 24 -2.31 8.69 19.66
C ASN A 24 -3.00 8.37 18.31
N VAL A 25 -3.65 7.21 18.21
CA VAL A 25 -4.39 6.80 17.01
C VAL A 25 -5.80 7.35 17.09
N HIS A 26 -6.31 7.86 15.99
CA HIS A 26 -7.70 8.26 15.85
C HIS A 26 -8.40 7.42 14.77
N ILE A 27 -9.53 6.80 15.12
CA ILE A 27 -10.34 5.98 14.21
C ILE A 27 -11.71 6.63 14.08
N GLY A 28 -12.04 7.07 12.87
CA GLY A 28 -13.30 7.74 12.56
C GLY A 28 -14.52 6.82 12.58
N GLU A 29 -15.68 7.43 12.67
CA GLU A 29 -17.00 6.79 12.83
C GLU A 29 -17.23 5.67 11.79
N ASP A 30 -17.93 4.62 12.20
CA ASP A 30 -18.40 3.52 11.37
C ASP A 30 -17.30 2.77 10.60
N SER A 31 -16.04 2.94 10.97
CA SER A 31 -14.92 2.18 10.40
C SER A 31 -14.88 0.76 10.96
N ALA A 32 -14.42 -0.19 10.16
CA ALA A 32 -14.36 -1.60 10.52
C ALA A 32 -12.98 -2.21 10.23
N MET A 33 -12.51 -3.05 11.14
CA MET A 33 -11.22 -3.72 11.03
C MET A 33 -11.38 -5.20 11.28
N ALA A 34 -10.92 -6.01 10.33
CA ALA A 34 -10.89 -7.45 10.48
C ALA A 34 -9.68 -7.91 11.31
N ALA A 35 -9.59 -9.20 11.58
CA ALA A 35 -8.61 -9.76 12.50
C ALA A 35 -7.15 -9.41 12.17
N CYS A 36 -6.34 -9.24 13.22
CA CYS A 36 -4.90 -9.01 13.13
C CYS A 36 -4.49 -7.71 12.41
N VAL A 37 -5.36 -6.70 12.33
CA VAL A 37 -4.97 -5.39 11.84
C VAL A 37 -4.04 -4.72 12.87
N GLY A 38 -2.96 -4.12 12.39
CA GLY A 38 -2.00 -3.36 13.20
C GLY A 38 -1.92 -1.91 12.75
N ILE A 39 -2.14 -0.97 13.69
CA ILE A 39 -2.06 0.47 13.43
C ILE A 39 -0.97 1.07 14.31
N ALA A 40 0.05 1.63 13.67
CA ALA A 40 1.14 2.29 14.37
C ALA A 40 0.73 3.67 14.91
N GLY A 41 1.54 4.20 15.82
CA GLY A 41 1.22 5.42 16.57
C GLY A 41 1.02 6.66 15.74
N SER A 42 0.19 7.56 16.25
CA SER A 42 -0.12 8.88 15.66
C SER A 42 -0.73 8.81 14.26
N THR A 43 -1.44 7.73 13.95
CA THR A 43 -2.16 7.52 12.70
C THR A 43 -3.60 7.99 12.83
N ARG A 44 -4.12 8.64 11.79
CA ARG A 44 -5.53 9.01 11.66
C ARG A 44 -6.21 8.19 10.58
N ILE A 45 -7.32 7.56 10.95
CA ILE A 45 -8.18 6.81 10.02
C ILE A 45 -9.52 7.52 9.96
N GLY A 46 -9.96 7.84 8.76
CA GLY A 46 -11.21 8.51 8.49
C GLY A 46 -12.44 7.66 8.80
N LYS A 47 -13.60 8.16 8.41
CA LYS A 47 -14.90 7.52 8.63
C LYS A 47 -15.18 6.46 7.56
N ARG A 48 -15.98 5.47 7.91
CA ARG A 48 -16.46 4.42 6.99
C ARG A 48 -15.33 3.69 6.25
N CYS A 49 -14.15 3.64 6.86
CA CYS A 49 -13.03 2.87 6.34
C CYS A 49 -13.17 1.39 6.68
N THR A 50 -12.70 0.53 5.79
CA THR A 50 -12.62 -0.91 6.07
C THR A 50 -11.19 -1.42 5.84
N LEU A 51 -10.63 -2.04 6.85
CA LEU A 51 -9.32 -2.67 6.80
C LEU A 51 -9.52 -4.18 6.91
N ALA A 52 -9.22 -4.90 5.85
CA ALA A 52 -9.32 -6.37 5.85
C ALA A 52 -8.21 -7.00 6.73
N GLY A 53 -8.29 -8.30 6.92
CA GLY A 53 -7.40 -9.01 7.86
C GLY A 53 -5.91 -8.81 7.56
N GLN A 54 -5.12 -8.72 8.62
CA GLN A 54 -3.65 -8.59 8.56
C GLN A 54 -3.15 -7.30 7.88
N VAL A 55 -3.98 -6.28 7.75
CA VAL A 55 -3.52 -4.98 7.26
C VAL A 55 -2.58 -4.34 8.29
N GLY A 56 -1.45 -3.84 7.81
CA GLY A 56 -0.51 -3.06 8.63
C GLY A 56 -0.47 -1.61 8.19
N VAL A 57 -0.67 -0.67 9.12
CA VAL A 57 -0.68 0.76 8.85
C VAL A 57 0.52 1.42 9.54
N ALA A 58 1.34 2.11 8.76
CA ALA A 58 2.49 2.85 9.27
C ALA A 58 2.07 4.03 10.16
N GLY A 59 2.97 4.47 11.05
CA GLY A 59 2.73 5.61 11.92
C GLY A 59 2.78 6.96 11.21
N HIS A 60 2.16 7.96 11.84
CA HIS A 60 2.16 9.36 11.39
C HIS A 60 1.59 9.58 9.98
N ILE A 61 0.65 8.76 9.57
CA ILE A 61 -0.06 8.90 8.28
C ILE A 61 -1.55 9.13 8.51
N GLU A 62 -2.20 9.62 7.46
CA GLU A 62 -3.64 9.84 7.44
C GLU A 62 -4.29 9.03 6.32
N ILE A 63 -5.42 8.43 6.63
CA ILE A 63 -6.28 7.73 5.68
C ILE A 63 -7.61 8.48 5.66
N THR A 64 -7.98 9.01 4.50
CA THR A 64 -9.24 9.75 4.35
C THR A 64 -10.46 8.86 4.52
N ASP A 65 -11.66 9.44 4.53
CA ASP A 65 -12.93 8.73 4.60
C ASP A 65 -13.14 7.78 3.41
N ASP A 66 -13.99 6.77 3.58
CA ASP A 66 -14.45 5.86 2.52
C ASP A 66 -13.33 5.08 1.82
N VAL A 67 -12.29 4.72 2.55
CA VAL A 67 -11.16 3.91 2.06
C VAL A 67 -11.35 2.44 2.44
N HIS A 68 -11.17 1.56 1.46
CA HIS A 68 -11.21 0.10 1.63
C HIS A 68 -9.82 -0.50 1.37
N ILE A 69 -9.27 -1.20 2.35
CA ILE A 69 -7.93 -1.79 2.24
C ILE A 69 -8.03 -3.30 2.25
N THR A 70 -7.51 -3.94 1.20
CA THR A 70 -7.55 -5.40 1.04
C THR A 70 -6.61 -6.12 2.01
N ALA A 71 -6.83 -7.41 2.22
CA ALA A 71 -6.09 -8.21 3.20
C ALA A 71 -4.58 -8.20 2.97
N ALA A 72 -3.82 -8.29 4.07
CA ALA A 72 -2.36 -8.33 4.11
C ALA A 72 -1.65 -7.12 3.44
N THR A 73 -2.38 -6.04 3.21
CA THR A 73 -1.84 -4.81 2.64
C THR A 73 -0.99 -4.05 3.65
N LYS A 74 0.15 -3.52 3.22
CA LYS A 74 0.98 -2.60 3.99
C LYS A 74 0.74 -1.17 3.50
N VAL A 75 0.13 -0.34 4.35
CA VAL A 75 -0.10 1.08 4.09
C VAL A 75 1.08 1.87 4.64
N THR A 76 1.91 2.41 3.78
CA THR A 76 3.18 3.06 4.16
C THR A 76 3.16 4.58 4.00
N HIS A 77 2.10 5.14 3.44
CA HIS A 77 1.96 6.58 3.21
C HIS A 77 0.51 7.02 3.30
N THR A 78 0.29 8.32 3.46
CA THR A 78 -1.02 8.96 3.55
C THR A 78 -1.87 8.69 2.30
N ILE A 79 -3.13 8.31 2.51
CA ILE A 79 -4.15 8.11 1.48
C ILE A 79 -5.12 9.29 1.52
N ARG A 80 -5.17 10.08 0.44
CA ARG A 80 -5.97 11.31 0.36
C ARG A 80 -7.27 11.17 -0.44
N GLU A 81 -7.43 10.09 -1.18
CA GLU A 81 -8.60 9.87 -2.02
C GLU A 81 -9.37 8.63 -1.55
N PRO A 82 -10.71 8.69 -1.50
CA PRO A 82 -11.54 7.50 -1.27
C PRO A 82 -11.28 6.42 -2.32
N GLY A 83 -11.44 5.16 -1.96
CA GLY A 83 -11.29 4.07 -2.91
C GLY A 83 -10.76 2.79 -2.28
N THR A 84 -10.49 1.80 -3.14
CA THR A 84 -9.97 0.50 -2.72
C THR A 84 -8.48 0.40 -3.01
N TYR A 85 -7.71 0.03 -2.00
CA TYR A 85 -6.25 -0.06 -2.06
C TYR A 85 -5.76 -1.46 -1.72
N SER A 86 -4.72 -1.88 -2.42
CA SER A 86 -4.11 -3.19 -2.27
C SER A 86 -2.59 -3.12 -2.42
N SER A 87 -1.87 -3.97 -1.72
CA SER A 87 -0.44 -4.17 -1.91
C SER A 87 -0.08 -5.65 -1.73
N GLY A 88 1.11 -6.02 -2.20
CA GLY A 88 1.60 -7.39 -2.11
C GLY A 88 1.53 -8.13 -3.45
N SER A 89 2.02 -9.34 -3.46
CA SER A 89 2.04 -10.20 -4.64
C SER A 89 0.74 -11.00 -4.73
N PRO A 90 0.21 -11.24 -5.94
CA PRO A 90 -0.88 -12.20 -6.13
C PRO A 90 -0.48 -13.61 -5.67
N LEU A 91 -1.46 -14.42 -5.31
CA LEU A 91 -1.22 -15.82 -5.02
C LEU A 91 -0.84 -16.56 -6.31
N GLU A 92 0.30 -17.23 -6.30
CA GLU A 92 0.82 -18.00 -7.42
C GLU A 92 1.29 -19.38 -6.96
N THR A 93 1.54 -20.29 -7.94
CA THR A 93 2.27 -21.52 -7.62
C THR A 93 3.68 -21.17 -7.16
N TYR A 94 4.25 -21.98 -6.29
CA TYR A 94 5.61 -21.74 -5.75
C TYR A 94 6.65 -21.52 -6.84
N SER A 95 6.61 -22.32 -7.90
CA SER A 95 7.55 -22.20 -9.03
C SER A 95 7.42 -20.88 -9.79
N SER A 96 6.20 -20.38 -9.98
CA SER A 96 5.92 -19.07 -10.59
C SER A 96 6.39 -17.94 -9.68
N TRP A 97 6.02 -18.00 -8.41
CA TRP A 97 6.41 -17.02 -7.40
C TRP A 97 7.94 -16.87 -7.31
N LEU A 98 8.66 -17.98 -7.27
CA LEU A 98 10.14 -17.97 -7.19
C LEU A 98 10.77 -17.25 -8.39
N LYS A 99 10.28 -17.53 -9.61
CA LYS A 99 10.73 -16.85 -10.83
C LYS A 99 10.45 -15.33 -10.77
N ASN A 100 9.27 -14.96 -10.33
CA ASN A 100 8.86 -13.55 -10.23
C ASN A 100 9.62 -12.82 -9.13
N ALA A 101 9.90 -13.46 -8.01
CA ALA A 101 10.72 -12.89 -6.92
C ALA A 101 12.16 -12.60 -7.38
N VAL A 102 12.73 -13.45 -8.25
CA VAL A 102 14.06 -13.19 -8.87
C VAL A 102 13.99 -12.00 -9.83
N ARG A 103 12.98 -11.98 -10.73
CA ARG A 103 12.79 -10.90 -11.70
C ARG A 103 12.56 -9.54 -11.03
N MET A 104 11.81 -9.52 -9.94
CA MET A 104 11.55 -8.30 -9.18
C MET A 104 12.84 -7.63 -8.69
N ARG A 105 13.84 -8.41 -8.29
CA ARG A 105 15.18 -7.91 -7.92
C ARG A 105 15.99 -7.36 -9.10
N GLN A 106 15.64 -7.75 -10.32
CA GLN A 106 16.32 -7.35 -11.56
C GLN A 106 15.62 -6.22 -12.32
N LEU A 107 14.51 -5.69 -11.79
CA LEU A 107 13.69 -4.67 -12.46
C LEU A 107 14.49 -3.44 -12.87
N ASP A 108 15.38 -2.93 -12.01
CA ASP A 108 16.20 -1.78 -12.32
C ASP A 108 17.17 -2.04 -13.50
N GLU A 109 17.81 -3.21 -13.51
CA GLU A 109 18.65 -3.62 -14.64
C GLU A 109 17.84 -3.76 -15.94
N MET A 110 16.67 -4.39 -15.85
CA MET A 110 15.77 -4.52 -17.01
C MET A 110 15.33 -3.17 -17.55
N ALA A 111 14.97 -2.23 -16.69
CA ALA A 111 14.59 -0.87 -17.07
C ALA A 111 15.74 -0.14 -17.78
N ARG A 112 16.97 -0.25 -17.27
CA ARG A 112 18.15 0.33 -17.92
C ARG A 112 18.44 -0.28 -19.29
N ARG A 113 18.28 -1.59 -19.42
CA ARG A 113 18.44 -2.29 -20.70
C ARG A 113 17.39 -1.86 -21.71
N LEU A 114 16.14 -1.76 -21.30
CA LEU A 114 15.05 -1.28 -22.14
C LEU A 114 15.33 0.13 -22.67
N LYS A 115 15.68 1.05 -21.78
CA LYS A 115 16.02 2.44 -22.16
C LYS A 115 17.18 2.49 -23.19
N LYS A 116 18.21 1.64 -23.04
CA LYS A 116 19.30 1.56 -24.01
C LYS A 116 18.84 1.02 -25.37
N LEU A 117 17.91 0.06 -25.39
CA LEU A 117 17.35 -0.48 -26.63
C LEU A 117 16.49 0.57 -27.34
N GLU A 118 15.66 1.30 -26.63
CA GLU A 118 14.86 2.41 -27.16
C GLU A 118 15.75 3.46 -27.81
N GLN A 119 16.83 3.89 -27.13
CA GLN A 119 17.79 4.84 -27.68
C GLN A 119 18.45 4.35 -28.99
N LYS A 120 18.82 3.06 -29.03
CA LYS A 120 19.40 2.46 -30.26
C LYS A 120 18.40 2.41 -31.40
N LEU A 121 17.13 2.08 -31.11
CA LEU A 121 16.08 2.04 -32.12
C LEU A 121 15.80 3.43 -32.68
N THR A 122 15.75 4.44 -31.83
CA THR A 122 15.59 5.84 -32.28
C THR A 122 16.73 6.28 -33.17
N ALA A 123 17.97 6.03 -32.78
CA ALA A 123 19.15 6.35 -33.59
C ALA A 123 19.15 5.65 -34.96
N LEU A 124 18.73 4.37 -35.02
CA LEU A 124 18.59 3.64 -36.28
C LEU A 124 17.46 4.20 -37.16
N ALA A 125 16.35 4.63 -36.57
CA ALA A 125 15.24 5.23 -37.30
C ALA A 125 15.63 6.59 -37.88
N GLU A 126 16.35 7.42 -37.12
CA GLU A 126 16.87 8.71 -37.56
C GLU A 126 17.94 8.57 -38.65
N GLY A 127 18.82 7.54 -38.55
CA GLY A 127 19.82 7.26 -39.57
C GLY A 127 19.26 6.76 -40.92
N ARG A 128 18.04 6.22 -40.95
CA ARG A 128 17.33 5.87 -42.19
C ARG A 128 16.71 7.07 -42.88
N ASN A 129 16.44 8.13 -42.17
CA ASN A 129 15.84 9.35 -42.73
C ASN A 129 16.87 10.30 -43.38
N VAL A 130 18.15 9.94 -43.37
CA VAL A 130 19.24 10.74 -43.95
C VAL A 130 19.73 10.14 -45.31
N GLU A 131 19.26 8.93 -45.67
CA GLU A 131 19.66 8.25 -46.91
C GLU A 131 18.53 8.13 -47.98
N GLU A 132 17.45 8.89 -47.84
CA GLU A 132 16.48 9.18 -48.91
C GLU A 132 16.49 10.69 -49.23
#